data_0e795b9933ea41739d9e13710fe056cb
#
_entry.id   0e795b9933ea41739d9e13710fe056cb
#
_cell.length_a   1.000
_cell.length_b   1.000
_cell.length_c   1.000
_cell.angle_alpha   90.00
_cell.angle_beta   90.00
_cell.angle_gamma   90.00
#
_symmetry.space_group_name_H-M   'P 1'
#
loop_
_entity.id
_entity.type
_entity.pdbx_description
1 polymer ?
#
loop_
_entity_poly.entity_id
_entity_poly.type
_entity_poly.pdbx_seq_one_letter_code
_entity_poly.pdbx_strand_id
1 'polypeptide(L)'
;MNYWNFGLELEFNPETYQDDDTYRDDRAKIIKDEAWQSFNTWFTTDRRKKYVLRPWFKINKGEIRGIGTEYGARITLKPTNNINFSINSSIEDRPGSMQWVYIVDNANGTFEDANGKYDIVYANIKREQLNTELRLNIAFTSRMTFEAFYQPFNVKMDYKDYSSLEREKSLSINPFSYNGDEDFEIDNQRGTFVYRWEYKPGSLVYIVYNLNLSLIHI
;
A
#
# COMPACT_ATOMS: atom_id res chain seq x y z
N MET A 1 24.37 25.99 12.27
CA MET A 1 24.29 25.01 11.17
C MET A 1 22.92 24.33 11.17
N ASN A 2 22.18 24.38 10.05
CA ASN A 2 20.93 23.64 9.88
C ASN A 2 21.24 22.26 9.32
N TYR A 3 20.78 21.22 9.99
CA TYR A 3 20.91 19.82 9.55
C TYR A 3 19.63 19.36 8.86
N TRP A 4 19.20 20.15 7.89
CA TRP A 4 18.11 19.81 7.02
C TRP A 4 18.60 18.84 5.94
N ASN A 5 17.74 17.92 5.56
CA ASN A 5 18.02 16.93 4.53
C ASN A 5 16.92 17.00 3.46
N PHE A 6 17.33 17.00 2.22
CA PHE A 6 16.46 16.94 1.06
C PHE A 6 16.89 15.75 0.21
N GLY A 7 15.94 15.00 -0.32
CA GLY A 7 16.20 13.90 -1.24
C GLY A 7 15.27 13.97 -2.44
N LEU A 8 15.81 13.48 -3.55
CA LEU A 8 15.13 13.34 -4.83
C LEU A 8 15.55 11.99 -5.41
N GLU A 9 14.57 11.24 -5.89
CA GLU A 9 14.77 9.94 -6.51
C GLU A 9 13.97 9.88 -7.82
N LEU A 10 14.63 9.40 -8.85
CA LEU A 10 14.03 9.12 -10.15
C LEU A 10 14.22 7.63 -10.42
N GLU A 11 13.15 6.97 -10.77
CA GLU A 11 13.15 5.54 -11.10
C GLU A 11 12.56 5.35 -12.49
N PHE A 12 13.22 4.52 -13.29
CA PHE A 12 12.79 4.16 -14.64
C PHE A 12 12.72 2.64 -14.71
N ASN A 13 11.53 2.12 -14.89
CA ASN A 13 11.28 0.70 -15.01
C ASN A 13 10.97 0.38 -16.48
N PRO A 14 11.78 -0.44 -17.15
CA PRO A 14 11.49 -0.87 -18.50
C PRO A 14 10.30 -1.82 -18.54
N GLU A 15 9.78 -2.09 -19.71
CA GLU A 15 8.82 -3.16 -19.93
C GLU A 15 9.37 -4.50 -19.45
N THR A 16 8.53 -5.26 -18.75
CA THR A 16 8.86 -6.60 -18.23
C THR A 16 7.74 -7.58 -18.53
N TYR A 17 7.94 -8.85 -18.19
CA TYR A 17 6.89 -9.86 -18.19
C TYR A 17 6.55 -10.23 -16.76
N GLN A 18 5.24 -10.34 -16.49
CA GLN A 18 4.69 -10.64 -15.19
C GLN A 18 3.95 -11.97 -15.24
N ASP A 19 4.25 -12.84 -14.30
CA ASP A 19 3.65 -14.17 -14.16
C ASP A 19 2.91 -14.36 -12.83
N ASP A 20 2.74 -13.30 -12.05
CA ASP A 20 2.13 -13.35 -10.71
C ASP A 20 0.71 -13.95 -10.71
N ASP A 21 -0.04 -13.75 -11.79
CA ASP A 21 -1.40 -14.28 -11.92
C ASP A 21 -1.41 -15.79 -12.22
N THR A 22 -0.33 -16.34 -12.78
CA THR A 22 -0.22 -17.80 -13.05
C THR A 22 -0.16 -18.65 -11.78
N TYR A 23 0.18 -18.04 -10.64
CA TYR A 23 0.12 -18.70 -9.34
C TYR A 23 -1.28 -18.72 -8.71
N ARG A 24 -2.18 -17.87 -9.22
CA ARG A 24 -3.56 -17.76 -8.73
C ARG A 24 -4.50 -18.70 -9.46
N ASP A 25 -4.29 -18.88 -10.76
CA ASP A 25 -5.02 -19.79 -11.61
C ASP A 25 -4.07 -20.35 -12.67
N ASP A 26 -4.03 -21.65 -12.86
CA ASP A 26 -3.17 -22.36 -13.83
C ASP A 26 -3.52 -22.05 -15.29
N ARG A 27 -4.70 -21.50 -15.53
CA ARG A 27 -5.14 -20.99 -16.83
C ARG A 27 -4.69 -19.56 -17.11
N ALA A 28 -4.24 -18.80 -16.09
CA ALA A 28 -3.72 -17.47 -16.29
C ALA A 28 -2.47 -17.49 -17.18
N LYS A 29 -2.23 -16.40 -17.88
CA LYS A 29 -1.10 -16.29 -18.83
C LYS A 29 -0.14 -15.22 -18.38
N ILE A 30 1.11 -15.39 -18.79
CA ILE A 30 2.14 -14.37 -18.63
C ILE A 30 1.70 -13.14 -19.42
N ILE A 31 1.66 -11.99 -18.77
CA ILE A 31 1.36 -10.71 -19.40
C ILE A 31 2.62 -9.86 -19.50
N LYS A 32 2.58 -8.89 -20.39
CA LYS A 32 3.59 -7.84 -20.47
C LYS A 32 3.23 -6.75 -19.46
N ASP A 33 4.14 -6.34 -18.60
CA ASP A 33 4.01 -5.14 -17.79
C ASP A 33 4.62 -3.95 -18.53
N GLU A 34 3.94 -2.81 -18.49
CA GLU A 34 4.38 -1.60 -19.20
C GLU A 34 5.60 -0.95 -18.56
N ALA A 35 6.33 -0.19 -19.35
CA ALA A 35 7.35 0.71 -18.82
C ALA A 35 6.70 1.83 -17.99
N TRP A 36 7.31 2.15 -16.84
CA TRP A 36 6.82 3.21 -15.97
C TRP A 36 7.95 3.99 -15.33
N GLN A 37 7.64 5.18 -14.89
CA GLN A 37 8.58 6.10 -14.27
C GLN A 37 8.04 6.56 -12.93
N SER A 38 8.91 6.80 -11.97
CA SER A 38 8.55 7.46 -10.73
C SER A 38 9.48 8.60 -10.38
N PHE A 39 8.89 9.62 -9.78
CA PHE A 39 9.59 10.72 -9.14
C PHE A 39 9.18 10.74 -7.67
N ASN A 40 10.15 10.71 -6.78
CA ASN A 40 9.96 10.80 -5.35
C ASN A 40 10.83 11.91 -4.77
N THR A 41 10.26 12.71 -3.89
CA THR A 41 10.98 13.76 -3.21
C THR A 41 10.54 13.87 -1.76
N TRP A 42 11.49 14.20 -0.90
CA TRP A 42 11.23 14.42 0.51
C TRP A 42 12.14 15.49 1.08
N PHE A 43 11.68 16.08 2.15
CA PHE A 43 12.43 17.05 2.93
C PHE A 43 12.36 16.65 4.42
N THR A 44 13.44 16.82 5.16
CA THR A 44 13.45 16.53 6.60
C THR A 44 14.11 17.68 7.33
N THR A 45 13.42 18.22 8.32
CA THR A 45 13.99 19.24 9.21
C THR A 45 15.05 18.62 10.15
N ASP A 46 15.76 19.43 10.90
CA ASP A 46 16.81 18.97 11.82
C ASP A 46 16.28 17.94 12.84
N ARG A 47 16.68 16.68 12.70
CA ARG A 47 16.24 15.55 13.54
C ARG A 47 16.64 15.64 15.02
N ARG A 48 17.54 16.57 15.36
CA ARG A 48 17.98 16.84 16.74
C ARG A 48 17.02 17.75 17.49
N LYS A 49 16.12 18.40 16.76
CA LYS A 49 15.14 19.32 17.34
C LYS A 49 14.00 18.57 17.99
N LYS A 50 13.29 19.25 18.91
CA LYS A 50 12.09 18.73 19.56
C LYS A 50 10.94 18.44 18.58
N TYR A 51 10.93 19.16 17.47
CA TYR A 51 9.93 19.03 16.40
C TYR A 51 10.67 18.68 15.12
N VAL A 52 10.34 17.53 14.54
CA VAL A 52 10.87 17.08 13.26
C VAL A 52 9.71 16.89 12.30
N LEU A 53 9.79 17.52 11.15
CA LEU A 53 8.83 17.38 10.05
C LEU A 53 9.53 16.73 8.86
N ARG A 54 8.87 15.76 8.24
CA ARG A 54 9.29 15.11 7.00
C ARG A 54 8.11 14.91 6.08
N PRO A 55 7.75 15.89 5.23
CA PRO A 55 6.85 15.66 4.11
C PRO A 55 7.55 14.89 3.00
N TRP A 56 6.73 14.20 2.19
CA TRP A 56 7.15 13.57 0.93
C TRP A 56 6.05 13.64 -0.10
N PHE A 57 6.47 13.53 -1.34
CA PHE A 57 5.59 13.44 -2.49
C PHE A 57 6.17 12.45 -3.48
N LYS A 58 5.33 11.57 -4.02
CA LYS A 58 5.67 10.61 -5.06
C LYS A 58 4.65 10.69 -6.18
N ILE A 59 5.12 10.65 -7.41
CA ILE A 59 4.29 10.52 -8.61
C ILE A 59 4.83 9.36 -9.43
N ASN A 60 3.93 8.51 -9.90
CA ASN A 60 4.22 7.41 -10.81
C ASN A 60 3.46 7.66 -12.12
N LYS A 61 4.08 7.34 -13.24
CA LYS A 61 3.45 7.48 -14.56
C LYS A 61 3.78 6.30 -15.43
N GLY A 62 2.76 5.69 -15.99
CA GLY A 62 2.82 4.70 -17.06
C GLY A 62 1.79 5.03 -18.14
N GLU A 63 1.84 4.37 -19.26
CA GLU A 63 0.93 4.58 -20.39
C GLU A 63 -0.47 4.04 -20.08
N ILE A 64 -0.54 2.82 -19.53
CA ILE A 64 -1.79 2.13 -19.15
C ILE A 64 -2.17 2.48 -17.72
N ARG A 65 -1.19 2.47 -16.78
CA ARG A 65 -1.42 2.80 -15.35
C ARG A 65 -1.86 4.24 -15.13
N GLY A 66 -1.66 5.12 -16.13
CA GLY A 66 -1.92 6.54 -15.96
C GLY A 66 -0.97 7.19 -14.95
N ILE A 67 -1.48 8.15 -14.20
CA ILE A 67 -0.72 8.90 -13.20
C ILE A 67 -1.23 8.55 -11.81
N GLY A 68 -0.37 7.98 -10.98
CA GLY A 68 -0.60 7.76 -9.56
C GLY A 68 0.18 8.75 -8.71
N THR A 69 -0.40 9.21 -7.63
CA THR A 69 0.24 10.11 -6.68
C THR A 69 0.19 9.56 -5.27
N GLU A 70 1.24 9.78 -4.51
CA GLU A 70 1.28 9.55 -3.07
C GLU A 70 1.90 10.78 -2.41
N TYR A 71 1.28 11.27 -1.36
CA TYR A 71 1.84 12.34 -0.56
C TYR A 71 1.54 12.11 0.91
N GLY A 72 2.45 12.59 1.74
CA GLY A 72 2.31 12.40 3.17
C GLY A 72 3.29 13.22 3.96
N ALA A 73 3.19 13.04 5.28
CA ALA A 73 4.13 13.66 6.20
C ALA A 73 4.34 12.80 7.45
N ARG A 74 5.58 12.80 7.94
CA ARG A 74 5.91 12.34 9.29
C ARG A 74 6.19 13.54 10.17
N ILE A 75 5.51 13.60 11.30
CA ILE A 75 5.75 14.58 12.37
C ILE A 75 6.27 13.78 13.57
N THR A 76 7.40 14.22 14.14
CA THR A 76 7.95 13.65 15.37
C THR A 76 8.07 14.76 16.42
N LEU A 77 7.52 14.50 17.59
CA LEU A 77 7.51 15.41 18.73
C LEU A 77 8.30 14.81 19.89
N LYS A 78 9.30 15.53 20.38
CA LYS A 78 10.14 15.15 21.52
C LYS A 78 10.09 16.29 22.55
N PRO A 79 8.94 16.52 23.23
CA PRO A 79 8.80 17.63 24.13
C PRO A 79 9.82 17.58 25.27
N THR A 80 10.14 16.38 25.72
CA THR A 80 11.15 16.05 26.73
C THR A 80 12.00 14.87 26.27
N ASN A 81 13.06 14.55 27.00
CA ASN A 81 13.93 13.42 26.65
C ASN A 81 13.30 12.04 26.89
N ASN A 82 12.23 12.00 27.65
CA ASN A 82 11.52 10.78 28.04
C ASN A 82 10.17 10.58 27.30
N ILE A 83 9.80 11.51 26.40
CA ILE A 83 8.58 11.41 25.58
C ILE A 83 8.96 11.56 24.10
N ASN A 84 8.56 10.57 23.30
CA ASN A 84 8.67 10.59 21.86
C ASN A 84 7.33 10.18 21.25
N PHE A 85 6.71 11.08 20.52
CA PHE A 85 5.49 10.82 19.75
C PHE A 85 5.78 11.02 18.27
N SER A 86 5.26 10.15 17.42
CA SER A 86 5.28 10.38 15.97
C SER A 86 3.98 9.98 15.32
N ILE A 87 3.58 10.76 14.33
CA ILE A 87 2.53 10.44 13.37
C ILE A 87 3.14 10.44 11.98
N ASN A 88 2.84 9.40 11.21
CA ASN A 88 3.20 9.24 9.82
C ASN A 88 1.92 8.97 9.05
N SER A 89 1.53 9.83 8.12
CA SER A 89 0.29 9.65 7.36
C SER A 89 0.55 9.92 5.88
N SER A 90 -0.03 9.08 5.02
CA SER A 90 0.00 9.26 3.57
C SER A 90 -1.36 8.98 2.95
N ILE A 91 -1.61 9.68 1.85
CA ILE A 91 -2.72 9.44 0.94
C ILE A 91 -2.12 9.02 -0.40
N GLU A 92 -2.62 7.92 -0.94
CA GLU A 92 -2.29 7.42 -2.26
C GLU A 92 -3.54 7.41 -3.12
N ASP A 93 -3.42 7.94 -4.34
CA ASP A 93 -4.42 7.90 -5.40
C ASP A 93 -3.74 7.32 -6.66
N ARG A 94 -4.22 6.17 -7.12
CA ARG A 94 -3.75 5.50 -8.33
C ARG A 94 -4.91 5.25 -9.28
N PRO A 95 -5.22 6.20 -10.17
CA PRO A 95 -6.18 5.97 -11.23
C PRO A 95 -5.55 5.12 -12.34
N GLY A 96 -6.33 4.22 -12.93
CA GLY A 96 -6.02 3.61 -14.21
C GLY A 96 -5.04 2.45 -14.23
N SER A 97 -4.64 1.85 -13.11
CA SER A 97 -3.85 0.62 -13.17
C SER A 97 -4.71 -0.60 -13.54
N MET A 98 -4.20 -1.42 -14.45
CA MET A 98 -4.84 -2.67 -14.87
C MET A 98 -4.53 -3.79 -13.87
N GLN A 99 -5.56 -4.53 -13.49
CA GLN A 99 -5.44 -5.68 -12.58
C GLN A 99 -6.23 -6.87 -13.12
N TRP A 100 -5.65 -8.06 -12.95
CA TRP A 100 -6.36 -9.31 -13.18
C TRP A 100 -7.57 -9.42 -12.22
N VAL A 101 -8.71 -9.82 -12.79
CA VAL A 101 -9.96 -9.97 -12.05
C VAL A 101 -10.34 -11.44 -11.97
N TYR A 102 -10.58 -12.08 -13.12
CA TYR A 102 -11.16 -13.40 -13.17
C TYR A 102 -10.89 -14.11 -14.49
N ILE A 103 -11.09 -15.43 -14.53
CA ILE A 103 -11.13 -16.23 -15.76
C ILE A 103 -12.57 -16.64 -16.01
N VAL A 104 -13.09 -16.36 -17.19
CA VAL A 104 -14.49 -16.60 -17.57
C VAL A 104 -14.55 -17.64 -18.68
N ASP A 105 -15.25 -18.76 -18.44
CA ASP A 105 -15.53 -19.73 -19.50
C ASP A 105 -16.47 -19.09 -20.52
N ASN A 106 -16.05 -19.10 -21.78
CA ASN A 106 -16.74 -18.42 -22.86
C ASN A 106 -16.56 -19.21 -24.16
N ALA A 107 -17.66 -19.64 -24.78
CA ALA A 107 -17.62 -20.42 -26.02
C ALA A 107 -16.88 -19.71 -27.18
N ASN A 108 -16.81 -18.39 -27.15
CA ASN A 108 -16.05 -17.56 -28.10
C ASN A 108 -14.77 -17.00 -27.51
N GLY A 109 -14.32 -17.55 -26.36
CA GLY A 109 -13.14 -17.07 -25.63
C GLY A 109 -11.86 -17.13 -26.46
N THR A 110 -10.91 -16.31 -26.04
CA THR A 110 -9.62 -16.09 -26.72
C THR A 110 -8.64 -17.25 -26.51
N PHE A 111 -8.69 -17.86 -25.33
CA PHE A 111 -7.83 -18.97 -24.94
C PHE A 111 -8.62 -20.30 -24.90
N GLU A 112 -7.92 -21.41 -24.97
CA GLU A 112 -8.54 -22.74 -24.97
C GLU A 112 -7.71 -23.74 -24.13
N ASP A 113 -8.40 -24.58 -23.38
CA ASP A 113 -7.83 -25.70 -22.63
C ASP A 113 -8.66 -26.99 -22.87
N ALA A 114 -8.41 -28.03 -22.08
CA ALA A 114 -9.13 -29.30 -22.18
C ALA A 114 -10.64 -29.19 -21.84
N ASN A 115 -11.06 -28.13 -21.13
CA ASN A 115 -12.43 -27.89 -20.69
C ASN A 115 -13.19 -26.97 -21.66
N GLY A 116 -12.51 -26.32 -22.60
CA GLY A 116 -13.11 -25.42 -23.59
C GLY A 116 -12.42 -24.08 -23.68
N LYS A 117 -13.13 -23.11 -24.25
CA LYS A 117 -12.61 -21.76 -24.43
C LYS A 117 -12.92 -20.87 -23.25
N TYR A 118 -12.02 -19.91 -23.00
CA TYR A 118 -12.12 -18.98 -21.90
C TYR A 118 -11.48 -17.62 -22.23
N ASP A 119 -11.84 -16.61 -21.45
CA ASP A 119 -11.23 -15.29 -21.46
C ASP A 119 -10.57 -14.97 -20.11
N ILE A 120 -9.45 -14.27 -20.15
CA ILE A 120 -8.76 -13.75 -18.96
C ILE A 120 -9.12 -12.29 -18.85
N VAL A 121 -9.87 -11.95 -17.79
CA VAL A 121 -10.46 -10.63 -17.60
C VAL A 121 -9.59 -9.75 -16.69
N TYR A 122 -9.35 -8.55 -17.16
CA TYR A 122 -8.69 -7.47 -16.44
C TYR A 122 -9.65 -6.29 -16.28
N ALA A 123 -9.43 -5.46 -15.27
CA ALA A 123 -10.13 -4.18 -15.10
C ALA A 123 -9.15 -3.06 -14.83
N ASN A 124 -9.53 -1.85 -15.24
CA ASN A 124 -8.91 -0.64 -14.73
C ASN A 124 -9.35 -0.42 -13.29
N ILE A 125 -8.39 -0.24 -12.41
CA ILE A 125 -8.68 0.02 -11.01
C ILE A 125 -8.38 1.47 -10.66
N LYS A 126 -9.29 2.07 -9.89
CA LYS A 126 -9.00 3.27 -9.12
C LYS A 126 -8.76 2.85 -7.68
N ARG A 127 -7.57 3.13 -7.17
CA ARG A 127 -7.19 2.83 -5.79
C ARG A 127 -6.99 4.12 -5.03
N GLU A 128 -7.77 4.29 -3.98
CA GLU A 128 -7.59 5.35 -2.98
C GLU A 128 -7.19 4.71 -1.66
N GLN A 129 -6.10 5.16 -1.06
CA GLN A 129 -5.58 4.56 0.18
C GLN A 129 -5.16 5.65 1.16
N LEU A 130 -5.63 5.52 2.40
CA LEU A 130 -5.14 6.26 3.56
C LEU A 130 -4.37 5.31 4.46
N ASN A 131 -3.13 5.62 4.73
CA ASN A 131 -2.29 4.90 5.70
C ASN A 131 -1.82 5.87 6.77
N THR A 132 -2.07 5.54 8.03
CA THR A 132 -1.62 6.34 9.16
C THR A 132 -0.96 5.44 10.20
N GLU A 133 0.15 5.88 10.74
CA GLU A 133 0.91 5.19 11.78
C GLU A 133 1.18 6.17 12.93
N LEU A 134 0.75 5.83 14.13
CA LEU A 134 1.01 6.56 15.35
C LEU A 134 1.92 5.74 16.26
N ARG A 135 2.96 6.39 16.79
CA ARG A 135 3.86 5.80 17.79
C ARG A 135 4.01 6.74 18.97
N LEU A 136 3.93 6.19 20.16
CA LEU A 136 4.17 6.90 21.40
C LEU A 136 5.08 6.06 22.30
N ASN A 137 6.18 6.68 22.74
CA ASN A 137 7.07 6.09 23.72
C ASN A 137 7.21 7.06 24.90
N ILE A 138 6.93 6.57 26.09
CA ILE A 138 7.06 7.32 27.34
C ILE A 138 7.90 6.52 28.32
N ALA A 139 8.95 7.13 28.85
CA ALA A 139 9.68 6.63 30.00
C ALA A 139 9.26 7.45 31.22
N PHE A 140 8.37 6.91 32.06
CA PHE A 140 7.94 7.57 33.31
C PHE A 140 9.10 7.63 34.30
N THR A 141 9.85 6.55 34.38
CA THR A 141 11.07 6.42 35.19
C THR A 141 12.06 5.52 34.43
N SER A 142 13.27 5.35 34.94
CA SER A 142 14.25 4.37 34.42
C SER A 142 13.73 2.92 34.50
N ARG A 143 12.70 2.66 35.29
CA ARG A 143 12.12 1.32 35.52
C ARG A 143 10.70 1.15 34.96
N MET A 144 10.11 2.20 34.37
CA MET A 144 8.72 2.18 33.96
C MET A 144 8.56 2.87 32.61
N THR A 145 8.11 2.12 31.60
CA THR A 145 7.90 2.61 30.24
C THR A 145 6.54 2.24 29.71
N PHE A 146 6.02 3.06 28.81
CA PHE A 146 4.84 2.77 28.00
C PHE A 146 5.19 2.99 26.53
N GLU A 147 4.86 2.02 25.72
CA GLU A 147 5.01 2.06 24.26
C GLU A 147 3.68 1.77 23.60
N ALA A 148 3.28 2.60 22.65
CA ALA A 148 2.08 2.42 21.88
C ALA A 148 2.38 2.54 20.37
N PHE A 149 1.83 1.60 19.63
CA PHE A 149 1.74 1.61 18.19
C PHE A 149 0.28 1.49 17.79
N TYR A 150 -0.18 2.34 16.87
CA TYR A 150 -1.52 2.24 16.31
C TYR A 150 -1.51 2.61 14.85
N GLN A 151 -2.11 1.76 14.01
CA GLN A 151 -2.12 1.91 12.56
C GLN A 151 -3.54 1.70 12.02
N PRO A 152 -4.31 2.78 11.82
CA PRO A 152 -5.50 2.75 10.99
C PRO A 152 -5.07 2.78 9.50
N PHE A 153 -5.75 1.98 8.71
CA PHE A 153 -5.54 1.83 7.28
C PHE A 153 -6.90 1.70 6.60
N ASN A 154 -7.11 2.49 5.55
CA ASN A 154 -8.28 2.39 4.69
C ASN A 154 -7.80 2.28 3.24
N VAL A 155 -8.41 1.39 2.47
CA VAL A 155 -8.23 1.30 1.02
C VAL A 155 -9.56 1.06 0.35
N LYS A 156 -9.82 1.87 -0.68
CA LYS A 156 -10.97 1.72 -1.58
C LYS A 156 -10.47 1.36 -2.96
N MET A 157 -11.08 0.34 -3.56
CA MET A 157 -10.78 -0.18 -4.89
C MET A 157 -12.05 -0.15 -5.74
N ASP A 158 -12.07 0.68 -6.78
CA ASP A 158 -13.16 0.73 -7.77
C ASP A 158 -12.66 0.08 -9.07
N TYR A 159 -13.40 -0.88 -9.60
CA TYR A 159 -13.08 -1.65 -10.81
C TYR A 159 -13.95 -1.20 -11.97
N LYS A 160 -13.31 -0.78 -13.07
CA LYS A 160 -14.01 -0.24 -14.26
C LYS A 160 -13.34 -0.71 -15.54
N ASP A 161 -14.04 -0.50 -16.66
CA ASP A 161 -13.51 -0.74 -18.00
C ASP A 161 -12.91 -2.14 -18.15
N TYR A 162 -13.73 -3.16 -17.86
CA TYR A 162 -13.34 -4.55 -17.99
C TYR A 162 -12.91 -4.88 -19.42
N SER A 163 -11.85 -5.66 -19.53
CA SER A 163 -11.26 -6.04 -20.79
C SER A 163 -10.72 -7.46 -20.73
N SER A 164 -10.69 -8.17 -21.85
CA SER A 164 -10.05 -9.47 -21.98
C SER A 164 -8.68 -9.36 -22.62
N LEU A 165 -7.74 -10.19 -22.15
CA LEU A 165 -6.43 -10.33 -22.75
C LEU A 165 -6.56 -10.94 -24.14
N GLU A 166 -5.97 -10.30 -25.17
CA GLU A 166 -6.05 -10.79 -26.54
C GLU A 166 -5.05 -11.91 -26.82
N ARG A 167 -3.86 -11.83 -26.20
CA ARG A 167 -2.80 -12.83 -26.36
C ARG A 167 -1.81 -12.81 -25.21
N GLU A 168 -1.18 -13.94 -24.98
CA GLU A 168 -0.10 -14.07 -24.00
C GLU A 168 1.09 -13.13 -24.32
N LYS A 169 1.80 -12.72 -23.28
CA LYS A 169 2.99 -11.85 -23.34
C LYS A 169 2.74 -10.51 -24.07
N SER A 170 1.55 -9.98 -23.91
CA SER A 170 1.07 -8.77 -24.57
C SER A 170 0.40 -7.84 -23.57
N LEU A 171 0.28 -6.57 -23.96
CA LEU A 171 -0.61 -5.58 -23.34
C LEU A 171 -1.91 -5.39 -24.15
N SER A 172 -2.09 -6.18 -25.22
CA SER A 172 -3.27 -6.10 -26.10
C SER A 172 -4.49 -6.62 -25.37
N ILE A 173 -5.48 -5.78 -25.22
CA ILE A 173 -6.75 -6.07 -24.55
C ILE A 173 -7.92 -5.67 -25.41
N ASN A 174 -9.02 -6.40 -25.31
CA ASN A 174 -10.29 -6.09 -25.95
C ASN A 174 -11.34 -5.71 -24.91
N PRO A 175 -12.22 -4.76 -25.17
CA PRO A 175 -13.35 -4.48 -24.28
C PRO A 175 -14.13 -5.75 -23.96
N PHE A 176 -14.45 -5.97 -22.71
CA PHE A 176 -15.15 -7.17 -22.23
C PHE A 176 -16.37 -6.76 -21.41
N SER A 177 -17.52 -7.35 -21.73
CA SER A 177 -18.74 -7.14 -20.96
C SER A 177 -18.75 -8.09 -19.76
N TYR A 178 -18.42 -7.57 -18.60
CA TYR A 178 -18.45 -8.28 -17.34
C TYR A 178 -19.56 -7.75 -16.45
N ASN A 179 -20.36 -8.64 -15.88
CA ASN A 179 -21.53 -8.27 -15.07
C ASN A 179 -21.26 -8.38 -13.54
N GLY A 180 -20.03 -8.73 -13.14
CA GLY A 180 -19.63 -8.72 -11.75
C GLY A 180 -19.33 -7.32 -11.24
N ASP A 181 -19.38 -7.17 -9.94
CA ASP A 181 -18.95 -5.99 -9.20
C ASP A 181 -17.82 -6.43 -8.27
N GLU A 182 -16.60 -5.94 -8.53
CA GLU A 182 -15.41 -6.31 -7.78
C GLU A 182 -14.95 -5.14 -6.88
N ASP A 183 -15.77 -4.10 -6.77
CA ASP A 183 -15.50 -2.96 -5.91
C ASP A 183 -15.45 -3.40 -4.44
N PHE A 184 -14.48 -2.92 -3.70
CA PHE A 184 -14.40 -3.20 -2.28
C PHE A 184 -13.72 -2.06 -1.49
N GLU A 185 -14.03 -2.03 -0.21
CA GLU A 185 -13.37 -1.16 0.76
C GLU A 185 -12.90 -1.97 1.96
N ILE A 186 -11.68 -1.71 2.41
CA ILE A 186 -11.09 -2.35 3.58
C ILE A 186 -10.75 -1.26 4.60
N ASP A 187 -11.34 -1.38 5.78
CA ASP A 187 -10.93 -0.67 6.98
C ASP A 187 -10.19 -1.62 7.92
N ASN A 188 -8.95 -1.31 8.21
CA ASN A 188 -8.11 -2.11 9.08
C ASN A 188 -7.51 -1.25 10.19
N GLN A 189 -7.55 -1.74 11.41
CA GLN A 189 -6.95 -1.08 12.56
C GLN A 189 -6.08 -2.08 13.31
N ARG A 190 -4.80 -1.78 13.43
CA ARG A 190 -3.85 -2.57 14.21
C ARG A 190 -3.24 -1.72 15.30
N GLY A 191 -3.07 -2.31 16.47
CA GLY A 191 -2.45 -1.62 17.59
C GLY A 191 -1.75 -2.58 18.53
N THR A 192 -0.66 -2.10 19.11
CA THR A 192 0.05 -2.79 20.19
C THR A 192 0.43 -1.77 21.24
N PHE A 193 0.04 -2.05 22.47
CA PHE A 193 0.27 -1.19 23.63
C PHE A 193 1.00 -2.01 24.66
N VAL A 194 2.16 -1.55 25.08
CA VAL A 194 3.04 -2.27 26.02
C VAL A 194 3.36 -1.38 27.20
N TYR A 195 2.98 -1.82 28.37
CA TYR A 195 3.45 -1.23 29.61
C TYR A 195 4.47 -2.17 30.25
N ARG A 196 5.68 -1.65 30.56
CA ARG A 196 6.77 -2.36 31.19
C ARG A 196 7.08 -1.73 32.54
N TRP A 197 7.17 -2.56 33.55
CA TRP A 197 7.52 -2.13 34.91
C TRP A 197 8.51 -3.07 35.57
N GLU A 198 9.66 -2.55 35.95
CA GLU A 198 10.62 -3.24 36.81
C GLU A 198 10.33 -2.88 38.27
N TYR A 199 9.50 -3.70 38.95
CA TYR A 199 9.05 -3.43 40.30
C TYR A 199 10.14 -3.73 41.36
N LYS A 200 11.11 -4.59 41.03
CA LYS A 200 12.34 -4.84 41.77
C LYS A 200 13.48 -5.03 40.78
N PRO A 201 14.77 -4.78 41.17
CA PRO A 201 15.89 -5.05 40.29
C PRO A 201 15.87 -6.48 39.73
N GLY A 202 15.85 -6.59 38.38
CA GLY A 202 15.77 -7.85 37.65
C GLY A 202 14.40 -8.52 37.59
N SER A 203 13.33 -7.92 38.19
CA SER A 203 11.98 -8.46 38.15
C SER A 203 11.06 -7.54 37.31
N LEU A 204 10.57 -8.06 36.19
CA LEU A 204 9.82 -7.30 35.19
C LEU A 204 8.38 -7.79 35.10
N VAL A 205 7.46 -6.83 34.98
CA VAL A 205 6.06 -7.04 34.59
C VAL A 205 5.83 -6.38 33.25
N TYR A 206 5.19 -7.10 32.35
CA TYR A 206 4.70 -6.57 31.06
C TYR A 206 3.18 -6.71 31.03
N ILE A 207 2.50 -5.62 30.65
CA ILE A 207 1.09 -5.64 30.28
C ILE A 207 1.03 -5.29 28.81
N VAL A 208 0.55 -6.24 28.00
CA VAL A 208 0.46 -6.07 26.54
C VAL A 208 -1.00 -6.15 26.11
N TYR A 209 -1.43 -5.16 25.35
CA TYR A 209 -2.73 -5.17 24.68
C TYR A 209 -2.52 -5.08 23.17
N ASN A 210 -3.13 -6.01 22.44
CA ASN A 210 -3.12 -6.03 20.99
C ASN A 210 -4.53 -5.78 20.46
N LEU A 211 -4.63 -4.85 19.50
CA LEU A 211 -5.84 -4.54 18.74
C LEU A 211 -5.65 -5.03 17.31
N ASN A 212 -6.63 -5.75 16.79
CA ASN A 212 -6.67 -6.12 15.38
C ASN A 212 -8.14 -6.17 14.93
N LEU A 213 -8.56 -5.15 14.20
CA LEU A 213 -9.91 -5.03 13.63
C LEU A 213 -9.77 -4.93 12.11
N SER A 214 -10.61 -5.65 11.39
CA SER A 214 -10.69 -5.60 9.94
C SER A 214 -12.15 -5.67 9.52
N LEU A 215 -12.57 -4.70 8.73
CA LEU A 215 -13.88 -4.65 8.08
C LEU A 215 -13.66 -4.63 6.58
N ILE A 216 -14.40 -5.46 5.87
CA ILE A 216 -14.39 -5.51 4.40
C ILE A 216 -15.82 -5.24 3.97
N HIS A 217 -16.00 -4.20 3.16
CA HIS A 217 -17.25 -3.86 2.50
C HIS A 217 -17.12 -4.25 1.02
N ILE A 218 -18.05 -5.06 0.56
CA ILE A 218 -18.16 -5.56 -0.82
C ILE A 218 -19.49 -5.11 -1.37
#